data_a2b5e98d744ad0417cd26d7739b49f64
#
_entry.id   a2b5e98d744ad0417cd26d7739b49f64
#
_cell.length_a   1.000
_cell.length_b   1.000
_cell.length_c   1.000
_cell.angle_alpha   90.00
_cell.angle_beta   90.00
_cell.angle_gamma   90.00
#
_symmetry.space_group_name_H-M   'P 1'
#
loop_
_entity.id
_entity.type
_entity.pdbx_description
1 polymer ?
#
loop_
_entity_poly.entity_id
_entity_poly.type
_entity_poly.pdbx_seq_one_letter_code
_entity_poly.pdbx_strand_id
1 'polypeptide(L)'
;MHKPLFRKLLSDDIETEEVDPHAVGGGLLSAEREAIEGAAPSRIEQFTAGRVCSRLALGRLGVAATTPIVRGEDRAPIWPKGFVGSISHTDTWCAAAVARQESIRSVGIDLEPATPLKEALWRRVCTPDERERLRELPNSGLMGKILFSAKESVYKCQYSITTQFLGFQAVEVEVGDGTFRAVFRQPAGEFEPGDELNGKYAVEDGLVASACELRA
;
A
#
# COMPACT_ATOMS: atom_id res chain seq x y z
N MET A 1 8.60 -17.91 10.49
CA MET A 1 8.76 -17.48 9.07
C MET A 1 7.41 -16.99 8.63
N HIS A 2 7.21 -15.68 8.44
CA HIS A 2 5.95 -15.13 7.94
C HIS A 2 5.68 -15.68 6.53
N LYS A 3 4.43 -16.03 6.28
CA LYS A 3 3.99 -16.41 4.93
C LYS A 3 3.76 -15.14 4.12
N PRO A 4 4.09 -15.12 2.81
CA PRO A 4 3.80 -13.96 1.97
C PRO A 4 2.31 -13.58 2.04
N LEU A 5 2.01 -12.34 2.42
CA LEU A 5 0.65 -11.85 2.61
C LEU A 5 0.04 -11.37 1.29
N PHE A 6 0.82 -10.61 0.50
CA PHE A 6 0.30 -9.93 -0.68
C PHE A 6 0.11 -10.83 -1.88
N ARG A 7 0.85 -11.95 -1.99
CA ARG A 7 0.71 -12.88 -3.13
C ARG A 7 -0.71 -13.41 -3.30
N LYS A 8 -1.45 -13.60 -2.20
CA LYS A 8 -2.84 -14.08 -2.23
C LYS A 8 -3.88 -12.98 -2.42
N LEU A 9 -3.49 -11.71 -2.22
CA LEU A 9 -4.38 -10.55 -2.33
C LEU A 9 -4.39 -9.96 -3.74
N LEU A 10 -3.35 -10.19 -4.54
CA LEU A 10 -3.14 -9.61 -5.86
C LEU A 10 -3.20 -10.67 -6.94
N SER A 11 -3.38 -10.23 -8.20
CA SER A 11 -3.38 -11.12 -9.36
C SER A 11 -1.98 -11.64 -9.71
N ASP A 12 -1.91 -12.66 -10.56
CA ASP A 12 -0.67 -13.29 -11.00
C ASP A 12 0.22 -12.38 -11.87
N ASP A 13 -0.33 -11.30 -12.41
CA ASP A 13 0.41 -10.28 -13.17
C ASP A 13 1.28 -9.37 -12.28
N ILE A 14 1.16 -9.48 -10.95
CA ILE A 14 1.86 -8.64 -9.98
C ILE A 14 2.87 -9.48 -9.20
N GLU A 15 4.14 -9.08 -9.28
CA GLU A 15 5.20 -9.64 -8.45
C GLU A 15 5.26 -8.95 -7.10
N THR A 16 5.35 -9.74 -6.04
CA THR A 16 5.44 -9.25 -4.66
C THR A 16 6.69 -9.74 -3.96
N GLU A 17 7.29 -8.90 -3.14
CA GLU A 17 8.39 -9.28 -2.25
C GLU A 17 8.13 -8.73 -0.86
N GLU A 18 8.45 -9.52 0.15
CA GLU A 18 8.20 -9.19 1.55
C GLU A 18 9.41 -9.59 2.41
N VAL A 19 9.85 -8.68 3.28
CA VAL A 19 11.02 -8.90 4.16
C VAL A 19 10.82 -8.30 5.54
N ASP A 20 11.57 -8.79 6.50
CA ASP A 20 11.83 -8.11 7.77
C ASP A 20 12.84 -6.96 7.52
N PRO A 21 12.50 -5.70 7.82
CA PRO A 21 13.41 -4.56 7.62
C PRO A 21 14.76 -4.71 8.35
N HIS A 22 14.77 -5.40 9.49
CA HIS A 22 15.99 -5.61 10.29
C HIS A 22 16.88 -6.73 9.75
N ALA A 23 16.35 -7.62 8.90
CA ALA A 23 17.04 -8.77 8.36
C ALA A 23 17.33 -8.64 6.85
N VAL A 24 17.05 -7.49 6.25
CA VAL A 24 17.23 -7.31 4.81
C VAL A 24 18.70 -7.34 4.43
N GLY A 25 19.07 -8.26 3.53
CA GLY A 25 20.36 -8.27 2.87
C GLY A 25 20.43 -7.25 1.74
N GLY A 26 21.59 -6.63 1.55
CA GLY A 26 21.79 -5.62 0.52
C GLY A 26 21.68 -4.20 1.04
N GLY A 27 21.69 -3.22 0.14
CA GLY A 27 21.70 -1.82 0.50
C GLY A 27 21.08 -0.92 -0.56
N LEU A 28 21.08 0.37 -0.27
CA LEU A 28 20.64 1.40 -1.20
C LEU A 28 21.67 1.63 -2.30
N LEU A 29 21.19 1.81 -3.50
CA LEU A 29 21.98 2.33 -4.61
C LEU A 29 22.31 3.81 -4.39
N SER A 30 23.36 4.32 -5.02
CA SER A 30 23.83 5.69 -4.80
C SER A 30 22.70 6.73 -4.99
N ALA A 31 21.92 6.60 -6.06
CA ALA A 31 20.81 7.52 -6.34
C ALA A 31 19.61 7.43 -5.34
N GLU A 32 19.53 6.35 -4.56
CA GLU A 32 18.48 6.19 -3.55
C GLU A 32 18.87 6.81 -2.20
N ARG A 33 20.19 6.97 -1.93
CA ARG A 33 20.71 7.42 -0.62
C ARG A 33 20.37 8.87 -0.32
N GLU A 34 20.34 9.73 -1.32
CA GLU A 34 20.03 11.16 -1.17
C GLU A 34 18.66 11.39 -0.50
N ALA A 35 17.71 10.48 -0.77
CA ALA A 35 16.35 10.58 -0.24
C ALA A 35 16.23 10.41 1.29
N ILE A 36 17.27 9.88 1.94
CA ILE A 36 17.28 9.55 3.38
C ILE A 36 18.49 10.13 4.10
N GLU A 37 19.21 11.05 3.49
CA GLU A 37 20.33 11.74 4.13
C GLU A 37 19.85 12.43 5.41
N GLY A 38 20.53 12.17 6.53
CA GLY A 38 20.16 12.70 7.85
C GLY A 38 18.90 12.07 8.48
N ALA A 39 18.31 11.04 7.90
CA ALA A 39 17.14 10.36 8.48
C ALA A 39 17.52 9.52 9.72
N ALA A 40 16.54 9.29 10.60
CA ALA A 40 16.71 8.39 11.74
C ALA A 40 17.00 6.95 11.28
N PRO A 41 17.76 6.16 12.07
CA PRO A 41 18.15 4.79 11.72
C PRO A 41 16.97 3.89 11.31
N SER A 42 15.88 3.90 12.07
CA SER A 42 14.67 3.11 11.73
C SER A 42 14.07 3.49 10.38
N ARG A 43 14.10 4.79 10.03
CA ARG A 43 13.63 5.24 8.72
C ARG A 43 14.57 4.78 7.60
N ILE A 44 15.87 4.75 7.83
CA ILE A 44 16.86 4.22 6.88
C ILE A 44 16.61 2.74 6.63
N GLU A 45 16.38 1.95 7.68
CA GLU A 45 16.07 0.52 7.58
C GLU A 45 14.81 0.26 6.76
N GLN A 46 13.69 0.91 7.12
CA GLN A 46 12.42 0.79 6.41
C GLN A 46 12.53 1.19 4.93
N PHE A 47 13.20 2.31 4.65
CA PHE A 47 13.40 2.79 3.29
C PHE A 47 14.25 1.81 2.48
N THR A 48 15.35 1.30 3.08
CA THR A 48 16.23 0.31 2.46
C THR A 48 15.46 -0.97 2.14
N ALA A 49 14.70 -1.49 3.10
CA ALA A 49 13.86 -2.67 2.90
C ALA A 49 12.89 -2.49 1.73
N GLY A 50 12.19 -1.35 1.67
CA GLY A 50 11.28 -1.04 0.57
C GLY A 50 11.96 -1.04 -0.80
N ARG A 51 13.17 -0.49 -0.90
CA ARG A 51 13.93 -0.47 -2.16
C ARG A 51 14.47 -1.83 -2.55
N VAL A 52 14.95 -2.61 -1.58
CA VAL A 52 15.40 -3.99 -1.83
C VAL A 52 14.24 -4.86 -2.27
N CYS A 53 13.09 -4.86 -1.57
CA CYS A 53 11.87 -5.56 -2.00
C CYS A 53 11.48 -5.20 -3.43
N SER A 54 11.43 -3.91 -3.73
CA SER A 54 11.04 -3.44 -5.06
C SER A 54 11.99 -3.94 -6.15
N ARG A 55 13.30 -3.89 -5.92
CA ARG A 55 14.29 -4.39 -6.90
C ARG A 55 14.23 -5.91 -7.07
N LEU A 56 13.99 -6.67 -5.99
CA LEU A 56 13.84 -8.13 -6.08
C LEU A 56 12.57 -8.49 -6.88
N ALA A 57 11.46 -7.84 -6.62
CA ALA A 57 10.23 -8.05 -7.37
C ALA A 57 10.37 -7.62 -8.85
N LEU A 58 10.96 -6.46 -9.14
CA LEU A 58 11.28 -6.01 -10.49
C LEU A 58 12.24 -6.94 -11.21
N GLY A 59 13.21 -7.55 -10.49
CA GLY A 59 14.12 -8.54 -11.03
C GLY A 59 13.44 -9.76 -11.62
N ARG A 60 12.32 -10.22 -11.02
CA ARG A 60 11.50 -11.29 -11.57
C ARG A 60 10.79 -10.89 -12.86
N LEU A 61 10.58 -9.60 -13.06
CA LEU A 61 10.04 -9.03 -14.32
C LEU A 61 11.13 -8.68 -15.34
N GLY A 62 12.40 -9.03 -15.06
CA GLY A 62 13.54 -8.84 -15.97
C GLY A 62 14.23 -7.47 -15.88
N VAL A 63 13.93 -6.66 -14.85
CA VAL A 63 14.62 -5.38 -14.61
C VAL A 63 15.96 -5.63 -13.91
N ALA A 64 17.01 -4.95 -14.34
CA ALA A 64 18.33 -5.08 -13.73
C ALA A 64 18.34 -4.63 -12.26
N ALA A 65 19.00 -5.39 -11.38
CA ALA A 65 19.12 -5.09 -9.95
C ALA A 65 19.82 -3.75 -9.64
N THR A 66 20.53 -3.19 -10.61
CA THR A 66 21.20 -1.89 -10.55
C THR A 66 20.28 -0.71 -10.91
N THR A 67 19.02 -0.96 -11.26
CA THR A 67 18.04 0.09 -11.57
C THR A 67 17.55 0.72 -10.26
N PRO A 68 17.82 2.01 -10.01
CA PRO A 68 17.39 2.65 -8.77
C PRO A 68 15.89 2.96 -8.79
N ILE A 69 15.27 2.93 -7.61
CA ILE A 69 13.92 3.41 -7.39
C ILE A 69 14.02 4.64 -6.51
N VAL A 70 14.17 5.79 -7.14
CA VAL A 70 14.34 7.06 -6.43
C VAL A 70 13.02 7.55 -5.83
N ARG A 71 13.10 8.49 -4.91
CA ARG A 71 11.94 9.16 -4.33
C ARG A 71 11.66 10.44 -5.12
N GLY A 72 10.42 10.61 -5.56
CA GLY A 72 9.95 11.86 -6.16
C GLY A 72 9.85 13.01 -5.14
N GLU A 73 9.62 14.22 -5.64
CA GLU A 73 9.40 15.42 -4.81
C GLU A 73 8.18 15.26 -3.89
N ASP A 74 7.16 14.57 -4.36
CA ASP A 74 5.94 14.18 -3.65
C ASP A 74 6.14 13.00 -2.66
N ARG A 75 7.38 12.50 -2.56
CA ARG A 75 7.79 11.34 -1.76
C ARG A 75 7.36 9.97 -2.31
N ALA A 76 6.61 9.91 -3.39
CA ALA A 76 6.26 8.65 -4.04
C ALA A 76 7.50 7.99 -4.70
N PRO A 77 7.55 6.66 -4.83
CA PRO A 77 8.59 6.00 -5.59
C PRO A 77 8.43 6.29 -7.09
N ILE A 78 9.54 6.60 -7.76
CA ILE A 78 9.59 6.72 -9.23
C ILE A 78 9.97 5.36 -9.79
N TRP A 79 9.02 4.70 -10.42
CA TRP A 79 9.20 3.39 -11.01
C TRP A 79 9.91 3.47 -12.37
N PRO A 80 10.66 2.41 -12.76
CA PRO A 80 11.23 2.34 -14.10
C PRO A 80 10.14 2.43 -15.18
N LYS A 81 10.49 2.99 -16.32
CA LYS A 81 9.54 3.14 -17.45
C LYS A 81 8.91 1.80 -17.83
N GLY A 82 7.58 1.75 -17.94
CA GLY A 82 6.80 0.57 -18.26
C GLY A 82 6.46 -0.31 -17.05
N PHE A 83 6.75 0.16 -15.83
CA PHE A 83 6.40 -0.53 -14.60
C PHE A 83 5.60 0.38 -13.67
N VAL A 84 4.76 -0.24 -12.86
CA VAL A 84 4.01 0.37 -11.76
C VAL A 84 4.26 -0.42 -10.49
N GLY A 85 4.03 0.20 -9.34
CA GLY A 85 4.17 -0.52 -8.08
C GLY A 85 3.74 0.28 -6.87
N SER A 86 3.80 -0.37 -5.72
CA SER A 86 3.47 0.19 -4.42
C SER A 86 4.36 -0.43 -3.34
N ILE A 87 4.68 0.36 -2.31
CA ILE A 87 5.50 -0.07 -1.17
C ILE A 87 4.73 0.25 0.11
N SER A 88 4.74 -0.67 1.06
CA SER A 88 4.28 -0.42 2.41
C SER A 88 5.17 -1.10 3.44
N HIS A 89 5.22 -0.54 4.65
CA HIS A 89 6.04 -1.10 5.73
C HIS A 89 5.45 -0.76 7.09
N THR A 90 5.71 -1.64 8.04
CA THR A 90 5.63 -1.40 9.48
C THR A 90 7.04 -1.38 10.06
N ASP A 91 7.18 -1.37 11.37
CA ASP A 91 8.49 -1.51 12.05
C ASP A 91 9.09 -2.92 11.87
N THR A 92 8.24 -3.93 11.65
CA THR A 92 8.66 -5.35 11.62
C THR A 92 8.51 -6.03 10.26
N TRP A 93 7.83 -5.41 9.31
CA TRP A 93 7.55 -6.01 8.00
C TRP A 93 7.51 -4.95 6.90
N CYS A 94 8.06 -5.29 5.76
CA CYS A 94 8.07 -4.44 4.58
C CYS A 94 7.65 -5.25 3.36
N ALA A 95 6.88 -4.65 2.47
CA ALA A 95 6.41 -5.26 1.23
C ALA A 95 6.50 -4.30 0.05
N ALA A 96 6.72 -4.86 -1.13
CA ALA A 96 6.56 -4.20 -2.41
C ALA A 96 5.75 -5.08 -3.36
N ALA A 97 4.91 -4.43 -4.16
CA ALA A 97 4.18 -5.03 -5.26
C ALA A 97 4.52 -4.26 -6.53
N VAL A 98 4.87 -4.97 -7.61
CA VAL A 98 5.25 -4.35 -8.88
C VAL A 98 4.68 -5.14 -10.07
N ALA A 99 4.36 -4.44 -11.14
CA ALA A 99 3.80 -5.05 -12.35
C ALA A 99 4.26 -4.33 -13.62
N ARG A 100 4.06 -4.97 -14.77
CA ARG A 100 4.19 -4.30 -16.07
C ARG A 100 2.97 -3.41 -16.31
N GLN A 101 3.20 -2.18 -16.76
CA GLN A 101 2.15 -1.20 -17.01
C GLN A 101 1.19 -1.64 -18.14
N GLU A 102 1.63 -2.53 -19.01
CA GLU A 102 0.79 -3.12 -20.09
C GLU A 102 -0.31 -4.06 -19.56
N SER A 103 -0.13 -4.65 -18.36
CA SER A 103 -1.12 -5.56 -17.75
C SER A 103 -1.86 -4.88 -16.58
N ILE A 104 -1.13 -4.11 -15.79
CA ILE A 104 -1.65 -3.46 -14.58
C ILE A 104 -1.39 -1.96 -14.69
N ARG A 105 -2.47 -1.20 -14.72
CA ARG A 105 -2.40 0.25 -14.79
C ARG A 105 -1.91 0.88 -13.49
N SER A 106 -2.33 0.31 -12.36
CA SER A 106 -1.93 0.74 -11.02
C SER A 106 -2.11 -0.37 -9.98
N VAL A 107 -1.33 -0.31 -8.92
CA VAL A 107 -1.44 -1.16 -7.74
C VAL A 107 -1.23 -0.33 -6.48
N GLY A 108 -2.04 -0.60 -5.45
CA GLY A 108 -1.87 -0.03 -4.11
C GLY A 108 -1.83 -1.13 -3.08
N ILE A 109 -0.82 -1.12 -2.21
CA ILE A 109 -0.73 -2.02 -1.06
C ILE A 109 -0.57 -1.22 0.22
N ASP A 110 -1.13 -1.76 1.30
CA ASP A 110 -0.90 -1.21 2.62
C ASP A 110 -0.71 -2.31 3.66
N LEU A 111 0.13 -2.02 4.64
CA LEU A 111 0.53 -2.93 5.71
C LEU A 111 0.53 -2.21 7.04
N GLU A 112 -0.23 -2.73 7.99
CA GLU A 112 -0.43 -2.15 9.31
C GLU A 112 -0.30 -3.21 10.42
N PRO A 113 0.14 -2.85 11.62
CA PRO A 113 -0.03 -3.73 12.78
C PRO A 113 -1.52 -3.99 13.03
N ALA A 114 -1.91 -5.23 13.33
CA ALA A 114 -3.30 -5.60 13.63
C ALA A 114 -3.76 -5.10 15.02
N THR A 115 -3.31 -3.91 15.41
CA THR A 115 -3.74 -3.22 16.62
C THR A 115 -5.01 -2.41 16.35
N PRO A 116 -5.98 -2.41 17.28
CA PRO A 116 -7.22 -1.66 17.10
C PRO A 116 -6.99 -0.18 16.80
N LEU A 117 -7.68 0.35 15.79
CA LEU A 117 -7.71 1.79 15.54
C LEU A 117 -8.49 2.48 16.67
N LYS A 118 -7.83 3.43 17.33
CA LYS A 118 -8.45 4.19 18.42
C LYS A 118 -9.65 4.99 17.92
N GLU A 119 -10.76 4.96 18.66
CA GLU A 119 -12.00 5.66 18.28
C GLU A 119 -11.78 7.17 18.07
N ALA A 120 -10.85 7.77 18.79
CA ALA A 120 -10.49 9.18 18.61
C ALA A 120 -10.00 9.51 17.18
N LEU A 121 -9.49 8.52 16.43
CA LEU A 121 -9.06 8.67 15.04
C LEU A 121 -10.18 8.48 14.03
N TRP A 122 -11.32 7.88 14.42
CA TRP A 122 -12.41 7.58 13.49
C TRP A 122 -12.98 8.82 12.80
N ARG A 123 -13.05 9.96 13.49
CA ARG A 123 -13.50 11.21 12.87
C ARG A 123 -12.64 11.69 11.72
N ARG A 124 -11.35 11.34 11.75
CA ARG A 124 -10.39 11.70 10.70
C ARG A 124 -10.39 10.69 9.55
N VAL A 125 -10.49 9.40 9.87
CA VAL A 125 -10.33 8.29 8.92
C VAL A 125 -11.66 7.91 8.28
N CYS A 126 -12.72 7.81 9.09
CA CYS A 126 -13.99 7.22 8.67
C CYS A 126 -15.01 8.29 8.26
N THR A 127 -15.79 8.03 7.21
CA THR A 127 -17.00 8.81 6.89
C THR A 127 -18.04 8.69 8.02
N PRO A 128 -19.07 9.53 8.06
CA PRO A 128 -20.16 9.37 9.03
C PRO A 128 -20.78 7.97 9.00
N ASP A 129 -21.07 7.44 7.81
CA ASP A 129 -21.74 6.15 7.61
C ASP A 129 -20.83 4.98 8.03
N GLU A 130 -19.54 5.05 7.73
CA GLU A 130 -18.56 4.07 8.21
C GLU A 130 -18.47 4.04 9.74
N ARG A 131 -18.52 5.20 10.40
CA ARG A 131 -18.50 5.26 11.87
C ARG A 131 -19.75 4.65 12.50
N GLU A 132 -20.91 4.83 11.87
CA GLU A 132 -22.15 4.22 12.32
C GLU A 132 -22.07 2.70 12.22
N ARG A 133 -21.66 2.18 11.06
CA ARG A 133 -21.44 0.74 10.86
C ARG A 133 -20.42 0.15 11.86
N LEU A 134 -19.29 0.85 12.10
CA LEU A 134 -18.27 0.36 13.04
C LEU A 134 -18.81 0.24 14.48
N ARG A 135 -19.68 1.16 14.95
CA ARG A 135 -20.23 1.11 16.32
C ARG A 135 -21.08 -0.13 16.59
N GLU A 136 -21.67 -0.69 15.55
CA GLU A 136 -22.50 -1.90 15.65
C GLU A 136 -21.68 -3.20 15.72
N LEU A 137 -20.38 -3.13 15.45
CA LEU A 137 -19.51 -4.29 15.39
C LEU A 137 -18.79 -4.57 16.72
N PRO A 138 -18.76 -5.84 17.19
CA PRO A 138 -18.08 -6.21 18.43
C PRO A 138 -16.56 -6.00 18.37
N ASN A 139 -15.97 -6.03 17.19
CA ASN A 139 -14.53 -5.87 16.95
C ASN A 139 -14.22 -4.55 16.21
N SER A 140 -14.99 -3.50 16.48
CA SER A 140 -14.96 -2.20 15.81
C SER A 140 -13.57 -1.61 15.64
N GLY A 141 -12.68 -1.76 16.64
CA GLY A 141 -11.31 -1.26 16.54
C GLY A 141 -10.47 -1.95 15.47
N LEU A 142 -10.55 -3.28 15.35
CA LEU A 142 -9.86 -4.03 14.29
C LEU A 142 -10.49 -3.74 12.92
N MET A 143 -11.82 -3.70 12.83
CA MET A 143 -12.50 -3.33 11.59
C MET A 143 -12.16 -1.91 11.15
N GLY A 144 -12.02 -0.97 12.10
CA GLY A 144 -11.52 0.38 11.83
C GLY A 144 -10.07 0.39 11.31
N LYS A 145 -9.22 -0.52 11.80
CA LYS A 145 -7.85 -0.69 11.28
C LYS A 145 -7.85 -1.26 9.85
N ILE A 146 -8.69 -2.25 9.56
CA ILE A 146 -8.86 -2.80 8.20
C ILE A 146 -9.35 -1.71 7.24
N LEU A 147 -10.35 -0.93 7.66
CA LEU A 147 -10.87 0.18 6.87
C LEU A 147 -9.80 1.25 6.61
N PHE A 148 -8.99 1.58 7.60
CA PHE A 148 -7.86 2.50 7.44
C PHE A 148 -6.87 1.98 6.40
N SER A 149 -6.43 0.73 6.54
CA SER A 149 -5.49 0.10 5.62
C SER A 149 -6.06 0.02 4.18
N ALA A 150 -7.35 -0.36 4.03
CA ALA A 150 -8.02 -0.35 2.74
C ALA A 150 -8.00 1.03 2.07
N LYS A 151 -8.27 2.10 2.82
CA LYS A 151 -8.20 3.48 2.31
C LYS A 151 -6.79 3.88 1.89
N GLU A 152 -5.77 3.47 2.65
CA GLU A 152 -4.36 3.71 2.29
C GLU A 152 -3.98 2.98 1.00
N SER A 153 -4.40 1.72 0.81
CA SER A 153 -4.13 0.99 -0.43
C SER A 153 -4.85 1.63 -1.63
N VAL A 154 -6.10 2.06 -1.47
CA VAL A 154 -6.86 2.80 -2.49
C VAL A 154 -6.17 4.12 -2.83
N TYR A 155 -5.75 4.88 -1.81
CA TYR A 155 -5.00 6.13 -2.00
C TYR A 155 -3.74 5.90 -2.83
N LYS A 156 -2.92 4.90 -2.49
CA LYS A 156 -1.69 4.59 -3.24
C LYS A 156 -1.98 4.16 -4.67
N CYS A 157 -3.07 3.41 -4.88
CA CYS A 157 -3.50 2.97 -6.21
C CYS A 157 -3.93 4.16 -7.08
N GLN A 158 -4.83 5.01 -6.61
CA GLN A 158 -5.29 6.17 -7.37
C GLN A 158 -4.18 7.22 -7.57
N TYR A 159 -3.33 7.45 -6.53
CA TYR A 159 -2.28 8.48 -6.56
C TYR A 159 -1.26 8.25 -7.68
N SER A 160 -0.91 6.99 -7.95
CA SER A 160 0.02 6.65 -9.04
C SER A 160 -0.51 7.04 -10.43
N ILE A 161 -1.81 7.25 -10.59
CA ILE A 161 -2.47 7.66 -11.83
C ILE A 161 -2.69 9.18 -11.84
N THR A 162 -3.22 9.72 -10.73
CA THR A 162 -3.76 11.08 -10.71
C THR A 162 -2.82 12.12 -10.14
N THR A 163 -1.85 11.68 -9.31
CA THR A 163 -0.98 12.54 -8.49
C THR A 163 -1.74 13.51 -7.57
N GLN A 164 -3.04 13.29 -7.37
CA GLN A 164 -3.88 14.15 -6.55
C GLN A 164 -4.01 13.61 -5.13
N PHE A 165 -3.83 14.50 -4.16
CA PHE A 165 -4.07 14.17 -2.77
C PHE A 165 -5.56 13.95 -2.51
N LEU A 166 -5.89 12.82 -1.89
CA LEU A 166 -7.23 12.44 -1.47
C LEU A 166 -7.24 12.23 0.05
N GLY A 167 -8.10 12.98 0.74
CA GLY A 167 -8.32 12.76 2.17
C GLY A 167 -9.13 11.49 2.42
N PHE A 168 -9.00 10.92 3.60
CA PHE A 168 -9.70 9.67 3.98
C PHE A 168 -11.22 9.67 3.76
N GLN A 169 -11.86 10.82 3.90
CA GLN A 169 -13.31 10.92 3.75
C GLN A 169 -13.76 11.11 2.30
N ALA A 170 -12.82 11.26 1.38
CA ALA A 170 -13.12 11.33 -0.06
C ALA A 170 -13.44 9.95 -0.66
N VAL A 171 -13.20 8.87 0.09
CA VAL A 171 -13.52 7.50 -0.30
C VAL A 171 -14.29 6.84 0.85
N GLU A 172 -15.39 6.18 0.52
CA GLU A 172 -16.14 5.34 1.45
C GLU A 172 -15.83 3.87 1.18
N VAL A 173 -15.53 3.11 2.23
CA VAL A 173 -15.15 1.71 2.14
C VAL A 173 -16.19 0.82 2.82
N GLU A 174 -16.62 -0.21 2.12
CA GLU A 174 -17.40 -1.32 2.63
C GLU A 174 -16.48 -2.54 2.75
N VAL A 175 -16.40 -3.11 3.97
CA VAL A 175 -15.54 -4.26 4.26
C VAL A 175 -16.40 -5.52 4.27
N GLY A 176 -16.04 -6.48 3.41
CA GLY A 176 -16.61 -7.83 3.36
C GLY A 176 -15.70 -8.87 4.01
N ASP A 177 -15.91 -10.14 3.71
CA ASP A 177 -15.07 -11.25 4.17
C ASP A 177 -13.82 -11.37 3.26
N GLY A 178 -12.68 -10.91 3.75
CA GLY A 178 -11.41 -10.88 3.01
C GLY A 178 -11.37 -9.91 1.82
N THR A 179 -12.42 -9.12 1.61
CA THR A 179 -12.57 -8.19 0.49
C THR A 179 -13.02 -6.81 0.96
N PHE A 180 -12.81 -5.80 0.14
CA PHE A 180 -13.42 -4.48 0.35
C PHE A 180 -13.82 -3.86 -0.99
N ARG A 181 -14.80 -2.98 -0.93
CA ARG A 181 -15.25 -2.11 -2.01
C ARG A 181 -15.09 -0.65 -1.57
N ALA A 182 -14.38 0.13 -2.34
CA ALA A 182 -14.12 1.54 -2.09
C ALA A 182 -14.84 2.38 -3.15
N VAL A 183 -15.67 3.32 -2.71
CA VAL A 183 -16.47 4.22 -3.58
C VAL A 183 -15.96 5.63 -3.41
N PHE A 184 -15.58 6.27 -4.50
CA PHE A 184 -15.16 7.67 -4.51
C PHE A 184 -16.36 8.58 -4.17
N ARG A 185 -16.17 9.50 -3.24
CA ARG A 185 -17.16 10.52 -2.83
C ARG A 185 -16.81 11.91 -3.34
N GLN A 186 -15.59 12.08 -3.82
CA GLN A 186 -15.06 13.32 -4.39
C GLN A 186 -14.25 12.99 -5.65
N PRO A 187 -14.19 13.91 -6.63
CA PRO A 187 -13.40 13.69 -7.82
C PRO A 187 -11.91 13.64 -7.51
N ALA A 188 -11.18 12.79 -8.23
CA ALA A 188 -9.72 12.68 -8.15
C ALA A 188 -9.14 12.33 -9.52
N GLY A 189 -8.70 13.34 -10.26
CA GLY A 189 -8.23 13.17 -11.62
C GLY A 189 -9.32 12.63 -12.54
N GLU A 190 -9.17 11.39 -12.98
CA GLU A 190 -10.15 10.71 -13.81
C GLU A 190 -11.26 9.98 -13.03
N PHE A 191 -11.09 9.83 -11.71
CA PHE A 191 -12.11 9.21 -10.86
C PHE A 191 -13.19 10.22 -10.50
N GLU A 192 -14.44 9.85 -10.76
CA GLU A 192 -15.62 10.64 -10.45
C GLU A 192 -16.34 10.08 -9.21
N PRO A 193 -17.15 10.90 -8.51
CA PRO A 193 -17.99 10.38 -7.44
C PRO A 193 -18.90 9.24 -7.91
N GLY A 194 -18.82 8.10 -7.21
CA GLY A 194 -19.52 6.87 -7.57
C GLY A 194 -18.64 5.82 -8.24
N ASP A 195 -17.44 6.20 -8.72
CA ASP A 195 -16.49 5.21 -9.22
C ASP A 195 -15.99 4.31 -8.08
N GLU A 196 -15.60 3.08 -8.44
CA GLU A 196 -15.27 2.04 -7.48
C GLU A 196 -13.89 1.45 -7.71
N LEU A 197 -13.20 1.18 -6.61
CA LEU A 197 -12.04 0.29 -6.55
C LEU A 197 -12.35 -0.89 -5.62
N ASN A 198 -12.16 -2.09 -6.13
CA ASN A 198 -12.30 -3.31 -5.34
C ASN A 198 -10.93 -3.83 -4.92
N GLY A 199 -10.85 -4.34 -3.69
CA GLY A 199 -9.61 -4.88 -3.16
C GLY A 199 -9.84 -6.05 -2.22
N LYS A 200 -8.71 -6.58 -1.73
CA LYS A 200 -8.69 -7.68 -0.77
C LYS A 200 -7.88 -7.30 0.44
N TYR A 201 -8.17 -7.94 1.56
CA TYR A 201 -7.36 -7.82 2.77
C TYR A 201 -7.17 -9.16 3.46
N ALA A 202 -6.15 -9.23 4.31
CA ALA A 202 -5.92 -10.35 5.23
C ALA A 202 -5.47 -9.83 6.58
N VAL A 203 -5.82 -10.56 7.63
CA VAL A 203 -5.32 -10.32 8.99
C VAL A 203 -4.61 -11.59 9.42
N GLU A 204 -3.28 -11.56 9.42
CA GLU A 204 -2.45 -12.72 9.73
C GLU A 204 -1.17 -12.28 10.45
N ASP A 205 -0.66 -13.14 11.30
CA ASP A 205 0.62 -12.95 12.01
C ASP A 205 0.75 -11.58 12.72
N GLY A 206 -0.38 -11.01 13.21
CA GLY A 206 -0.40 -9.71 13.87
C GLY A 206 -0.34 -8.51 12.92
N LEU A 207 -0.54 -8.73 11.63
CA LEU A 207 -0.57 -7.71 10.59
C LEU A 207 -1.93 -7.65 9.89
N VAL A 208 -2.31 -6.47 9.45
CA VAL A 208 -3.36 -6.21 8.46
C VAL A 208 -2.66 -5.86 7.15
N ALA A 209 -2.92 -6.62 6.11
CA ALA A 209 -2.49 -6.32 4.75
C ALA A 209 -3.71 -6.03 3.88
N SER A 210 -3.68 -4.97 3.10
CA SER A 210 -4.71 -4.65 2.12
C SER A 210 -4.10 -4.33 0.75
N ALA A 211 -4.81 -4.68 -0.31
CA ALA A 211 -4.34 -4.47 -1.67
C ALA A 211 -5.50 -4.22 -2.63
N CYS A 212 -5.29 -3.35 -3.60
CA CYS A 212 -6.15 -3.18 -4.76
C CYS A 212 -5.32 -2.97 -6.02
N GLU A 213 -5.88 -3.28 -7.16
CA GLU A 213 -5.25 -3.15 -8.47
C GLU A 213 -6.24 -2.64 -9.51
N LEU A 214 -5.72 -1.91 -10.49
CA LEU A 214 -6.43 -1.54 -11.70
C LEU A 214 -5.73 -2.17 -12.91
N ARG A 215 -6.47 -2.91 -13.68
CA ARG A 215 -5.99 -3.48 -14.94
C ARG A 215 -5.87 -2.42 -16.03
N ALA A 216 -4.96 -2.64 -16.97
CA ALA A 216 -4.76 -1.77 -18.14
C ALA A 216 -5.88 -1.93 -19.17
#